data_53cc0a48f057997017d826b039cc8f77
#
_entry.id   53cc0a48f057997017d826b039cc8f77
#
_cell.length_a   1.000
_cell.length_b   1.000
_cell.length_c   1.000
_cell.angle_alpha   90.00
_cell.angle_beta   90.00
_cell.angle_gamma   90.00
#
_symmetry.space_group_name_H-M   'P 1'
#
loop_
_entity.id
_entity.type
_entity.pdbx_description
1 polymer ?
#
loop_
_entity_poly.entity_id
_entity_poly.type
_entity_poly.pdbx_seq_one_letter_code
_entity_poly.pdbx_strand_id
1 'polypeptide(L)'
;MRTRRQGILPYSIEVTESGDGLTSHAGLPLVAETMRVLGLEQATREHLDLQQRNSGLSDYQKVESIVLLMAAGGDCYDDMAVLRADEGLQRLIGYHLPSPDSVRAFVNAFHDEDCIERAKSSRPADTVAYIPADSVALGALAAINVALCHAVAARGRSVTATLDHDATIQESHKQQAMPHYKKGVGYQPVAVYWAEQDLVLADEYRDGNVPAGMGNLPLIQRAFRSLPVSITKLFFRADSACYDQTVLRWLTDEHRD
;
A
#
# COMPACT_ATOMS: atom_id res chain seq x y z
N MET A 1 -8.43 35.97 -23.63
CA MET A 1 -8.43 35.22 -22.38
C MET A 1 -8.90 36.11 -21.22
N ARG A 2 -10.04 35.85 -20.62
CA ARG A 2 -10.56 36.65 -19.49
C ARG A 2 -10.33 35.89 -18.20
N THR A 3 -9.41 36.34 -17.37
CA THR A 3 -9.16 35.78 -16.03
C THR A 3 -10.16 36.42 -15.05
N ARG A 4 -11.00 35.62 -14.42
CA ARG A 4 -11.85 36.05 -13.31
C ARG A 4 -11.24 35.63 -11.99
N ARG A 5 -10.90 36.57 -11.12
CA ARG A 5 -10.62 36.29 -9.70
C ARG A 5 -11.95 36.06 -8.99
N GLN A 6 -12.06 34.96 -8.30
CA GLN A 6 -13.26 34.61 -7.54
C GLN A 6 -12.99 34.77 -6.03
N GLY A 7 -13.42 35.91 -5.48
CA GLY A 7 -13.49 36.17 -4.06
C GLY A 7 -12.19 35.90 -3.28
N ILE A 8 -12.33 35.23 -2.17
CA ILE A 8 -11.26 34.89 -1.22
C ILE A 8 -10.49 33.59 -1.57
N LEU A 9 -10.83 32.92 -2.65
CA LEU A 9 -10.16 31.69 -3.05
C LEU A 9 -8.80 32.00 -3.70
N PRO A 10 -7.75 31.21 -3.40
CA PRO A 10 -6.38 31.45 -3.87
C PRO A 10 -6.14 31.00 -5.33
N TYR A 11 -7.16 30.97 -6.16
CA TYR A 11 -7.06 30.60 -7.56
C TYR A 11 -7.82 31.56 -8.48
N SER A 12 -7.48 31.57 -9.76
CA SER A 12 -8.19 32.29 -10.80
C SER A 12 -8.89 31.33 -11.75
N ILE A 13 -10.09 31.70 -12.19
CA ILE A 13 -10.82 30.97 -13.21
C ILE A 13 -10.45 31.56 -14.59
N GLU A 14 -9.97 30.71 -15.46
CA GLU A 14 -9.67 31.02 -16.83
C GLU A 14 -10.73 30.35 -17.73
N VAL A 15 -11.36 31.12 -18.60
CA VAL A 15 -12.33 30.59 -19.56
C VAL A 15 -11.59 30.38 -20.87
N THR A 16 -11.56 29.15 -21.35
CA THR A 16 -11.00 28.79 -22.67
C THR A 16 -12.13 28.42 -23.63
N GLU A 17 -11.95 28.75 -24.92
CA GLU A 17 -12.88 28.38 -25.96
C GLU A 17 -12.63 26.97 -26.51
N SER A 18 -11.43 26.38 -26.23
CA SER A 18 -11.10 25.01 -26.60
C SER A 18 -11.17 24.10 -25.37
N GLY A 19 -11.88 22.98 -25.52
CA GLY A 19 -11.91 21.91 -24.50
C GLY A 19 -10.69 20.98 -24.54
N ASP A 20 -9.73 21.24 -25.44
CA ASP A 20 -8.58 20.37 -25.66
C ASP A 20 -7.63 20.36 -24.43
N GLY A 21 -7.39 19.19 -23.89
CA GLY A 21 -6.45 18.98 -22.78
C GLY A 21 -7.00 19.30 -21.38
N LEU A 22 -8.30 19.48 -21.25
CA LEU A 22 -8.94 19.54 -19.94
C LEU A 22 -8.99 18.14 -19.30
N THR A 23 -8.91 18.09 -17.97
CA THR A 23 -9.07 16.88 -17.19
C THR A 23 -10.10 17.09 -16.09
N SER A 24 -10.96 16.10 -15.88
CA SER A 24 -11.83 16.03 -14.70
C SER A 24 -11.08 15.57 -13.43
N HIS A 25 -9.86 15.07 -13.59
CA HIS A 25 -9.03 14.52 -12.53
C HIS A 25 -7.85 15.44 -12.14
N ALA A 26 -8.07 16.75 -12.11
CA ALA A 26 -7.02 17.75 -11.88
C ALA A 26 -6.24 17.60 -10.56
N GLY A 27 -6.76 16.87 -9.60
CA GLY A 27 -6.07 16.52 -8.34
C GLY A 27 -5.04 15.39 -8.49
N LEU A 28 -5.20 14.47 -9.43
CA LEU A 28 -4.31 13.31 -9.59
C LEU A 28 -2.87 13.66 -9.97
N PRO A 29 -2.60 14.68 -10.82
CA PRO A 29 -1.21 15.11 -11.06
C PRO A 29 -0.46 15.52 -9.78
N LEU A 30 -1.15 16.06 -8.77
CA LEU A 30 -0.52 16.38 -7.48
C LEU A 30 -0.15 15.11 -6.71
N VAL A 31 -0.96 14.07 -6.81
CA VAL A 31 -0.65 12.75 -6.22
C VAL A 31 0.57 12.15 -6.93
N ALA A 32 0.60 12.16 -8.28
CA ALA A 32 1.73 11.69 -9.06
C ALA A 32 3.02 12.46 -8.70
N GLU A 33 2.96 13.78 -8.63
CA GLU A 33 4.12 14.61 -8.27
C GLU A 33 4.59 14.33 -6.84
N THR A 34 3.67 14.13 -5.90
CA THR A 34 4.01 13.76 -4.52
C THR A 34 4.76 12.43 -4.48
N MET A 35 4.29 11.40 -5.20
CA MET A 35 4.97 10.10 -5.28
C MET A 35 6.37 10.23 -5.89
N ARG A 36 6.53 11.05 -6.93
CA ARG A 36 7.84 11.31 -7.57
C ARG A 36 8.80 12.00 -6.62
N VAL A 37 8.33 13.03 -5.91
CA VAL A 37 9.13 13.76 -4.90
C VAL A 37 9.52 12.84 -3.74
N LEU A 38 8.67 11.90 -3.36
CA LEU A 38 8.96 10.90 -2.33
C LEU A 38 9.89 9.78 -2.83
N GLY A 39 10.19 9.71 -4.13
CA GLY A 39 11.14 8.75 -4.69
C GLY A 39 10.53 7.41 -5.08
N LEU A 40 9.21 7.33 -5.36
CA LEU A 40 8.55 6.10 -5.77
C LEU A 40 9.24 5.43 -6.97
N GLU A 41 9.66 6.21 -7.96
CA GLU A 41 10.34 5.69 -9.14
C GLU A 41 11.65 4.99 -8.78
N GLN A 42 12.48 5.65 -7.95
CA GLN A 42 13.75 5.08 -7.50
C GLN A 42 13.51 3.82 -6.67
N ALA A 43 12.63 3.88 -5.67
CA ALA A 43 12.33 2.73 -4.82
C ALA A 43 11.79 1.54 -5.62
N THR A 44 10.91 1.80 -6.61
CA THR A 44 10.40 0.74 -7.47
C THR A 44 11.51 0.10 -8.30
N ARG A 45 12.41 0.87 -8.90
CA ARG A 45 13.53 0.35 -9.70
C ARG A 45 14.54 -0.44 -8.86
N GLU A 46 14.71 -0.08 -7.59
CA GLU A 46 15.67 -0.75 -6.69
C GLU A 46 15.14 -2.08 -6.16
N HIS A 47 13.84 -2.21 -5.99
CA HIS A 47 13.26 -3.34 -5.27
C HIS A 47 12.38 -4.26 -6.12
N LEU A 48 11.72 -3.74 -7.17
CA LEU A 48 10.76 -4.50 -7.97
C LEU A 48 11.29 -4.77 -9.37
N ASP A 49 11.26 -6.04 -9.80
CA ASP A 49 11.63 -6.51 -11.12
C ASP A 49 10.61 -7.55 -11.59
N LEU A 50 9.51 -7.08 -12.13
CA LEU A 50 8.45 -7.93 -12.71
C LEU A 50 8.36 -7.77 -14.23
N GLN A 51 9.08 -6.80 -14.79
CA GLN A 51 9.03 -6.51 -16.22
C GLN A 51 9.81 -7.55 -17.01
N GLN A 52 9.09 -8.42 -17.71
CA GLN A 52 9.70 -9.47 -18.55
C GLN A 52 10.22 -8.97 -19.91
N ARG A 53 9.90 -7.75 -20.33
CA ARG A 53 10.24 -7.20 -21.65
C ARG A 53 10.66 -5.74 -21.50
N ASN A 54 11.66 -5.33 -22.27
CA ASN A 54 12.16 -3.94 -22.33
C ASN A 54 11.21 -2.98 -23.11
N SER A 55 9.97 -3.35 -23.37
CA SER A 55 8.98 -2.55 -24.09
C SER A 55 7.73 -2.36 -23.26
N GLY A 56 7.07 -1.20 -23.43
CA GLY A 56 5.85 -0.85 -22.70
C GLY A 56 6.14 -0.05 -21.43
N LEU A 57 5.15 0.01 -20.54
CA LEU A 57 5.24 0.73 -19.28
C LEU A 57 6.18 0.01 -18.31
N SER A 58 7.01 0.78 -17.62
CA SER A 58 7.87 0.28 -16.54
C SER A 58 7.03 -0.18 -15.33
N ASP A 59 7.63 -0.98 -14.44
CA ASP A 59 6.95 -1.39 -13.20
C ASP A 59 6.57 -0.17 -12.35
N TYR A 60 7.43 0.87 -12.30
CA TYR A 60 7.11 2.14 -11.67
C TYR A 60 5.82 2.77 -12.24
N GLN A 61 5.71 2.90 -13.57
CA GLN A 61 4.52 3.50 -14.18
C GLN A 61 3.25 2.69 -13.92
N LYS A 62 3.36 1.36 -13.81
CA LYS A 62 2.23 0.50 -13.46
C LYS A 62 1.83 0.67 -12.00
N VAL A 63 2.79 0.72 -11.07
CA VAL A 63 2.54 1.00 -9.64
C VAL A 63 1.91 2.39 -9.50
N GLU A 64 2.50 3.44 -10.08
CA GLU A 64 1.94 4.80 -10.06
C GLU A 64 0.51 4.83 -10.59
N SER A 65 0.24 4.13 -11.71
CA SER A 65 -1.10 4.06 -12.30
C SER A 65 -2.14 3.43 -11.38
N ILE A 66 -1.76 2.37 -10.64
CA ILE A 66 -2.65 1.73 -9.66
C ILE A 66 -2.92 2.67 -8.48
N VAL A 67 -1.92 3.38 -7.99
CA VAL A 67 -2.11 4.37 -6.93
C VAL A 67 -3.03 5.51 -7.40
N LEU A 68 -2.86 5.99 -8.63
CA LEU A 68 -3.73 7.01 -9.23
C LEU A 68 -5.18 6.50 -9.38
N LEU A 69 -5.36 5.22 -9.77
CA LEU A 69 -6.67 4.59 -9.84
C LEU A 69 -7.37 4.58 -8.47
N MET A 70 -6.65 4.15 -7.44
CA MET A 70 -7.19 4.13 -6.06
C MET A 70 -7.48 5.56 -5.56
N ALA A 71 -6.61 6.53 -5.83
CA ALA A 71 -6.81 7.93 -5.46
C ALA A 71 -8.00 8.58 -6.20
N ALA A 72 -8.33 8.08 -7.38
CA ALA A 72 -9.53 8.49 -8.13
C ALA A 72 -10.82 7.85 -7.61
N GLY A 73 -10.74 6.90 -6.66
CA GLY A 73 -11.89 6.16 -6.15
C GLY A 73 -12.27 4.95 -7.03
N GLY A 74 -11.35 4.42 -7.82
CA GLY A 74 -11.58 3.21 -8.60
C GLY A 74 -11.69 1.96 -7.72
N ASP A 75 -12.71 1.16 -7.96
CA ASP A 75 -13.03 -0.06 -7.20
C ASP A 75 -12.52 -1.33 -7.90
N CYS A 76 -12.26 -1.27 -9.19
CA CYS A 76 -11.79 -2.40 -9.97
C CYS A 76 -10.82 -1.99 -11.09
N TYR A 77 -10.17 -2.98 -11.70
CA TYR A 77 -9.21 -2.72 -12.79
C TYR A 77 -9.85 -2.08 -14.02
N ASP A 78 -11.13 -2.35 -14.27
CA ASP A 78 -11.85 -1.83 -15.43
C ASP A 78 -12.05 -0.30 -15.34
N ASP A 79 -12.06 0.27 -14.14
CA ASP A 79 -12.11 1.72 -13.91
C ASP A 79 -10.88 2.45 -14.46
N MET A 80 -9.76 1.74 -14.67
CA MET A 80 -8.60 2.28 -15.36
C MET A 80 -8.94 2.80 -16.77
N ALA A 81 -9.96 2.25 -17.42
CA ALA A 81 -10.42 2.73 -18.72
C ALA A 81 -10.91 4.17 -18.67
N VAL A 82 -11.51 4.60 -17.55
CA VAL A 82 -11.99 5.98 -17.35
C VAL A 82 -10.79 6.93 -17.27
N LEU A 83 -9.79 6.62 -16.45
CA LEU A 83 -8.57 7.44 -16.35
C LEU A 83 -7.79 7.46 -17.67
N ARG A 84 -7.75 6.32 -18.36
CA ARG A 84 -7.06 6.20 -19.66
C ARG A 84 -7.75 7.00 -20.77
N ALA A 85 -9.05 7.23 -20.69
CA ALA A 85 -9.77 8.09 -21.64
C ALA A 85 -9.51 9.59 -21.41
N ASP A 86 -8.94 9.96 -20.26
CA ASP A 86 -8.63 11.36 -19.92
C ASP A 86 -7.27 11.77 -20.51
N GLU A 87 -7.29 12.31 -21.73
CA GLU A 87 -6.08 12.78 -22.41
C GLU A 87 -5.38 13.91 -21.67
N GLY A 88 -6.15 14.79 -21.01
CA GLY A 88 -5.61 15.89 -20.21
C GLY A 88 -4.76 15.37 -19.04
N LEU A 89 -5.27 14.38 -18.33
CA LEU A 89 -4.53 13.69 -17.26
C LEU A 89 -3.24 13.06 -17.80
N GLN A 90 -3.32 12.29 -18.90
CA GLN A 90 -2.15 11.61 -19.47
C GLN A 90 -1.05 12.59 -19.92
N ARG A 91 -1.42 13.75 -20.45
CA ARG A 91 -0.45 14.82 -20.77
C ARG A 91 0.24 15.36 -19.53
N LEU A 92 -0.49 15.52 -18.41
CA LEU A 92 0.05 16.06 -17.17
C LEU A 92 0.98 15.07 -16.46
N ILE A 93 0.66 13.77 -16.47
CA ILE A 93 1.52 12.74 -15.86
C ILE A 93 2.68 12.31 -16.76
N GLY A 94 2.61 12.59 -18.08
CA GLY A 94 3.70 12.40 -19.03
C GLY A 94 3.79 11.01 -19.67
N TYR A 95 2.77 10.16 -19.52
CA TYR A 95 2.70 8.85 -20.21
C TYR A 95 1.25 8.38 -20.39
N HIS A 96 1.05 7.40 -21.27
CA HIS A 96 -0.25 6.77 -21.45
C HIS A 96 -0.52 5.73 -20.37
N LEU A 97 -1.63 5.88 -19.65
CA LEU A 97 -2.04 4.92 -18.61
C LEU A 97 -2.27 3.51 -19.20
N PRO A 98 -2.00 2.45 -18.43
CA PRO A 98 -2.18 1.07 -18.87
C PRO A 98 -3.65 0.76 -19.18
N SER A 99 -3.90 -0.25 -20.01
CA SER A 99 -5.24 -0.82 -20.15
C SER A 99 -5.62 -1.62 -18.89
N PRO A 100 -6.91 -1.84 -18.62
CA PRO A 100 -7.38 -2.73 -17.55
C PRO A 100 -6.69 -4.10 -17.57
N ASP A 101 -6.55 -4.69 -18.77
CA ASP A 101 -5.87 -5.99 -18.92
C ASP A 101 -4.38 -5.92 -18.57
N SER A 102 -3.71 -4.79 -18.88
CA SER A 102 -2.31 -4.58 -18.50
C SER A 102 -2.15 -4.45 -16.98
N VAL A 103 -3.09 -3.79 -16.30
CA VAL A 103 -3.13 -3.71 -14.82
C VAL A 103 -3.35 -5.10 -14.23
N ARG A 104 -4.33 -5.83 -14.75
CA ARG A 104 -4.63 -7.21 -14.31
C ARG A 104 -3.43 -8.13 -14.49
N ALA A 105 -2.77 -8.07 -15.65
CA ALA A 105 -1.56 -8.87 -15.92
C ALA A 105 -0.42 -8.51 -14.96
N PHE A 106 -0.23 -7.22 -14.65
CA PHE A 106 0.78 -6.77 -13.70
C PHE A 106 0.49 -7.27 -12.27
N VAL A 107 -0.74 -7.17 -11.79
CA VAL A 107 -1.11 -7.69 -10.46
C VAL A 107 -0.98 -9.22 -10.42
N ASN A 108 -1.34 -9.91 -11.50
CA ASN A 108 -1.15 -11.36 -11.57
C ASN A 108 0.32 -11.79 -11.59
N ALA A 109 1.25 -10.92 -11.99
CA ALA A 109 2.68 -11.22 -11.93
C ALA A 109 3.25 -11.34 -10.50
N PHE A 110 2.51 -10.85 -9.49
CA PHE A 110 2.83 -11.11 -8.08
C PHE A 110 2.42 -12.52 -7.61
N HIS A 111 1.63 -13.22 -8.42
CA HIS A 111 1.19 -14.58 -8.13
C HIS A 111 2.32 -15.56 -8.48
N ASP A 112 2.93 -16.14 -7.47
CA ASP A 112 4.02 -17.09 -7.55
C ASP A 112 3.51 -18.48 -7.15
N GLU A 113 3.26 -19.34 -8.14
CA GLU A 113 2.73 -20.69 -7.92
C GLU A 113 3.68 -21.56 -7.09
N ASP A 114 5.00 -21.41 -7.26
CA ASP A 114 5.99 -22.14 -6.48
C ASP A 114 5.97 -21.71 -5.00
N CYS A 115 5.76 -20.43 -4.73
CA CYS A 115 5.54 -19.93 -3.36
C CYS A 115 4.27 -20.49 -2.76
N ILE A 116 3.18 -20.55 -3.52
CA ILE A 116 1.89 -21.07 -3.09
C ILE A 116 2.00 -22.57 -2.75
N GLU A 117 2.64 -23.35 -3.62
CA GLU A 117 2.85 -24.78 -3.38
C GLU A 117 3.78 -25.05 -2.19
N ARG A 118 4.86 -24.25 -2.04
CA ARG A 118 5.70 -24.30 -0.84
C ARG A 118 4.91 -23.97 0.42
N ALA A 119 4.08 -22.92 0.39
CA ALA A 119 3.22 -22.55 1.52
C ALA A 119 2.25 -23.69 1.88
N LYS A 120 1.59 -24.29 0.90
CA LYS A 120 0.71 -25.46 1.13
C LYS A 120 1.47 -26.65 1.73
N SER A 121 2.67 -26.93 1.19
CA SER A 121 3.50 -28.05 1.66
C SER A 121 4.10 -27.82 3.06
N SER A 122 4.35 -26.56 3.42
CA SER A 122 4.90 -26.16 4.72
C SER A 122 3.83 -26.04 5.80
N ARG A 123 2.55 -26.07 5.43
CA ARG A 123 1.45 -26.02 6.40
C ARG A 123 1.47 -27.28 7.27
N PRO A 124 1.57 -27.14 8.61
CA PRO A 124 1.48 -28.29 9.50
C PRO A 124 0.13 -28.99 9.36
N ALA A 125 0.14 -30.34 9.34
CA ALA A 125 -1.06 -31.15 9.08
C ALA A 125 -2.23 -30.88 10.02
N ASP A 126 -1.94 -30.50 11.27
CA ASP A 126 -2.92 -30.32 12.33
C ASP A 126 -3.34 -28.83 12.51
N THR A 127 -2.90 -27.92 11.63
CA THR A 127 -3.24 -26.49 11.74
C THR A 127 -4.44 -26.10 10.90
N VAL A 128 -5.41 -25.43 11.52
CA VAL A 128 -6.57 -24.85 10.85
C VAL A 128 -6.20 -23.54 10.17
N ALA A 129 -5.31 -22.74 10.78
CA ALA A 129 -4.86 -21.45 10.29
C ALA A 129 -3.34 -21.46 10.00
N TYR A 130 -2.93 -20.74 8.97
CA TYR A 130 -1.53 -20.63 8.55
C TYR A 130 -1.26 -19.27 7.92
N ILE A 131 -0.14 -18.67 8.25
CA ILE A 131 0.35 -17.44 7.64
C ILE A 131 1.54 -17.83 6.76
N PRO A 132 1.42 -17.80 5.43
CA PRO A 132 2.53 -18.09 4.53
C PRO A 132 3.57 -16.98 4.56
N ALA A 133 4.82 -17.32 4.24
CA ALA A 133 5.86 -16.32 4.02
C ALA A 133 5.55 -15.51 2.72
N ASP A 134 5.90 -14.23 2.75
CA ASP A 134 5.78 -13.36 1.58
C ASP A 134 6.65 -13.88 0.41
N SER A 135 6.17 -13.69 -0.82
CA SER A 135 6.99 -13.88 -2.02
C SER A 135 8.03 -12.76 -2.12
N VAL A 136 9.06 -12.96 -2.95
CA VAL A 136 10.08 -11.93 -3.22
C VAL A 136 9.43 -10.64 -3.72
N ALA A 137 8.42 -10.75 -4.60
CA ALA A 137 7.72 -9.60 -5.15
C ALA A 137 6.89 -8.86 -4.10
N LEU A 138 6.22 -9.56 -3.18
CA LEU A 138 5.52 -8.92 -2.05
C LEU A 138 6.49 -8.25 -1.08
N GLY A 139 7.64 -8.90 -0.79
CA GLY A 139 8.71 -8.28 -0.03
C GLY A 139 9.26 -7.01 -0.68
N ALA A 140 9.31 -6.96 -2.01
CA ALA A 140 9.70 -5.76 -2.76
C ALA A 140 8.70 -4.60 -2.56
N LEU A 141 7.39 -4.87 -2.56
CA LEU A 141 6.38 -3.84 -2.25
C LEU A 141 6.54 -3.31 -0.83
N ALA A 142 6.79 -4.19 0.13
CA ALA A 142 7.06 -3.78 1.51
C ALA A 142 8.31 -2.88 1.59
N ALA A 143 9.38 -3.18 0.86
CA ALA A 143 10.60 -2.36 0.82
C ALA A 143 10.34 -0.98 0.17
N ILE A 144 9.55 -0.92 -0.89
CA ILE A 144 9.11 0.34 -1.51
C ILE A 144 8.33 1.18 -0.50
N ASN A 145 7.38 0.59 0.21
CA ASN A 145 6.60 1.28 1.25
C ASN A 145 7.52 1.87 2.33
N VAL A 146 8.48 1.10 2.84
CA VAL A 146 9.47 1.57 3.83
C VAL A 146 10.27 2.77 3.30
N ALA A 147 10.73 2.72 2.05
CA ALA A 147 11.47 3.83 1.43
C ALA A 147 10.63 5.12 1.37
N LEU A 148 9.34 5.00 1.01
CA LEU A 148 8.41 6.14 1.00
C LEU A 148 8.14 6.67 2.41
N CYS A 149 7.94 5.80 3.40
CA CYS A 149 7.78 6.20 4.81
C CYS A 149 9.00 6.97 5.31
N HIS A 150 10.21 6.52 5.00
CA HIS A 150 11.44 7.24 5.33
C HIS A 150 11.51 8.61 4.64
N ALA A 151 11.11 8.69 3.37
CA ALA A 151 11.08 9.95 2.63
C ALA A 151 10.10 10.97 3.23
N VAL A 152 8.94 10.52 3.72
CA VAL A 152 7.98 11.36 4.45
C VAL A 152 8.56 11.81 5.79
N ALA A 153 9.07 10.88 6.58
CA ALA A 153 9.63 11.15 7.91
C ALA A 153 10.79 12.16 7.87
N ALA A 154 11.67 12.05 6.85
CA ALA A 154 12.77 13.00 6.65
C ALA A 154 12.31 14.43 6.43
N ARG A 155 11.11 14.65 5.92
CA ARG A 155 10.49 15.98 5.74
C ARG A 155 9.77 16.46 7.00
N GLY A 156 9.20 15.55 7.78
CA GLY A 156 8.35 15.87 8.94
C GLY A 156 9.10 16.18 10.23
N ARG A 157 10.40 15.92 10.33
CA ARG A 157 11.22 16.08 11.56
C ARG A 157 10.63 15.38 12.79
N SER A 158 9.86 14.31 12.60
CA SER A 158 9.30 13.53 13.71
C SER A 158 10.41 12.82 14.49
N VAL A 159 10.30 12.85 15.82
CA VAL A 159 11.17 12.10 16.74
C VAL A 159 10.37 11.07 17.54
N THR A 160 9.06 11.01 17.33
CA THR A 160 8.14 10.14 18.04
C THR A 160 7.41 9.23 17.05
N ALA A 161 7.28 7.97 17.40
CA ALA A 161 6.41 7.04 16.72
C ALA A 161 5.50 6.32 17.72
N THR A 162 4.20 6.50 17.54
CA THR A 162 3.16 5.69 18.16
C THR A 162 2.69 4.68 17.12
N LEU A 163 2.95 3.42 17.38
CA LEU A 163 2.58 2.33 16.47
C LEU A 163 1.27 1.70 16.94
N ASP A 164 0.26 1.78 16.10
CA ASP A 164 -1.04 1.15 16.30
C ASP A 164 -1.12 -0.15 15.51
N HIS A 165 -1.29 -1.27 16.20
CA HIS A 165 -1.48 -2.58 15.60
C HIS A 165 -2.96 -2.96 15.65
N ASP A 166 -3.56 -3.20 14.50
CA ASP A 166 -4.97 -3.59 14.40
C ASP A 166 -5.21 -4.58 13.26
N ALA A 167 -6.22 -5.44 13.47
CA ALA A 167 -6.70 -6.42 12.50
C ALA A 167 -8.12 -6.06 12.04
N THR A 168 -8.30 -5.96 10.74
CA THR A 168 -9.60 -5.60 10.14
C THR A 168 -10.19 -6.80 9.39
N ILE A 169 -11.50 -7.05 9.54
CA ILE A 169 -12.19 -8.06 8.75
C ILE A 169 -12.63 -7.44 7.42
N GLN A 170 -12.23 -8.10 6.34
CA GLN A 170 -12.66 -7.80 4.98
C GLN A 170 -13.53 -8.94 4.47
N GLU A 171 -14.85 -8.75 4.45
CA GLU A 171 -15.77 -9.74 3.90
C GLU A 171 -15.53 -9.95 2.41
N SER A 172 -15.64 -11.21 1.97
CA SER A 172 -15.42 -11.57 0.57
C SER A 172 -16.19 -12.84 0.22
N HIS A 173 -16.75 -12.88 -0.98
CA HIS A 173 -17.41 -14.05 -1.54
C HIS A 173 -16.52 -14.85 -2.51
N LYS A 174 -15.21 -14.57 -2.53
CA LYS A 174 -14.26 -15.33 -3.35
C LYS A 174 -14.15 -16.77 -2.85
N GLN A 175 -13.88 -17.70 -3.76
CA GLN A 175 -13.78 -19.12 -3.45
C GLN A 175 -12.71 -19.46 -2.40
N GLN A 176 -11.64 -18.66 -2.33
CA GLN A 176 -10.53 -18.85 -1.38
C GLN A 176 -10.77 -18.20 -0.02
N ALA A 177 -11.83 -17.38 0.11
CA ALA A 177 -12.14 -16.70 1.36
C ALA A 177 -12.50 -17.70 2.46
N MET A 178 -11.96 -17.51 3.66
CA MET A 178 -12.12 -18.43 4.79
C MET A 178 -13.09 -17.85 5.84
N PRO A 179 -13.76 -18.75 6.62
CA PRO A 179 -14.62 -18.30 7.72
C PRO A 179 -13.83 -17.48 8.74
N HIS A 180 -14.41 -16.38 9.22
CA HIS A 180 -13.84 -15.56 10.28
C HIS A 180 -14.71 -15.56 11.57
N TYR A 181 -14.15 -15.07 12.68
CA TYR A 181 -14.79 -15.15 14.00
C TYR A 181 -16.14 -14.41 14.12
N LYS A 182 -16.43 -13.45 13.25
CA LYS A 182 -17.73 -12.77 13.17
C LYS A 182 -18.80 -13.55 12.39
N LYS A 183 -18.59 -14.83 12.12
CA LYS A 183 -19.52 -15.73 11.44
C LYS A 183 -19.77 -15.41 9.95
N GLY A 184 -18.87 -14.71 9.29
CA GLY A 184 -18.84 -14.49 7.85
C GLY A 184 -17.70 -15.23 7.18
N VAL A 185 -17.49 -14.93 5.90
CA VAL A 185 -16.39 -15.45 5.07
C VAL A 185 -15.58 -14.26 4.54
N GLY A 186 -14.26 -14.34 4.60
CA GLY A 186 -13.43 -13.23 4.15
C GLY A 186 -11.95 -13.40 4.48
N TYR A 187 -11.31 -12.27 4.68
CA TYR A 187 -9.91 -12.13 5.05
C TYR A 187 -9.78 -11.29 6.31
N GLN A 188 -8.62 -11.38 6.96
CA GLN A 188 -8.32 -10.61 8.17
C GLN A 188 -6.94 -9.95 8.04
N PRO A 189 -6.78 -8.95 7.15
CA PRO A 189 -5.55 -8.18 7.08
C PRO A 189 -5.24 -7.50 8.40
N VAL A 190 -3.95 -7.43 8.71
CA VAL A 190 -3.40 -6.76 9.90
C VAL A 190 -2.44 -5.68 9.44
N ALA A 191 -2.48 -4.52 10.07
CA ALA A 191 -1.58 -3.42 9.79
C ALA A 191 -0.95 -2.87 11.06
N VAL A 192 0.26 -2.33 10.93
CA VAL A 192 0.93 -1.52 11.94
C VAL A 192 1.05 -0.10 11.39
N TYR A 193 0.35 0.81 12.04
CA TYR A 193 0.15 2.18 11.62
C TYR A 193 0.97 3.15 12.48
N TRP A 194 1.64 4.10 11.86
CA TRP A 194 2.37 5.16 12.54
C TRP A 194 1.48 6.40 12.68
N ALA A 195 0.93 6.60 13.86
CA ALA A 195 -0.14 7.57 14.10
C ALA A 195 0.25 9.03 13.81
N GLU A 196 1.48 9.45 14.15
CA GLU A 196 1.90 10.84 13.96
C GLU A 196 2.15 11.22 12.50
N GLN A 197 2.32 10.24 11.62
CA GLN A 197 2.62 10.46 10.20
C GLN A 197 1.50 10.02 9.26
N ASP A 198 0.44 9.39 9.79
CA ASP A 198 -0.64 8.83 8.99
C ASP A 198 -0.14 7.75 7.98
N LEU A 199 0.79 6.89 8.41
CA LEU A 199 1.45 5.93 7.53
C LEU A 199 1.27 4.49 8.02
N VAL A 200 1.02 3.56 7.10
CA VAL A 200 1.15 2.13 7.35
C VAL A 200 2.63 1.74 7.18
N LEU A 201 3.27 1.24 8.25
CA LEU A 201 4.68 0.82 8.23
C LEU A 201 4.84 -0.62 7.79
N ALA A 202 3.93 -1.49 8.19
CA ALA A 202 3.92 -2.89 7.83
C ALA A 202 2.48 -3.41 7.81
N ASP A 203 2.23 -4.32 6.93
CA ASP A 203 0.94 -5.00 6.80
C ASP A 203 1.15 -6.48 6.49
N GLU A 204 0.11 -7.27 6.70
CA GLU A 204 0.07 -8.68 6.36
C GLU A 204 -1.36 -9.07 6.00
N TYR A 205 -1.54 -9.61 4.81
CA TYR A 205 -2.85 -10.05 4.34
C TYR A 205 -3.07 -11.51 4.76
N ARG A 206 -4.04 -11.73 5.64
CA ARG A 206 -4.30 -13.03 6.27
C ARG A 206 -5.65 -13.60 5.85
N ASP A 207 -5.75 -14.91 5.82
CA ASP A 207 -7.04 -15.59 5.67
C ASP A 207 -7.95 -15.29 6.86
N GLY A 208 -9.28 -15.32 6.64
CA GLY A 208 -10.27 -15.01 7.66
C GLY A 208 -10.23 -15.92 8.89
N ASN A 209 -9.76 -17.16 8.73
CA ASN A 209 -9.63 -18.14 9.80
C ASN A 209 -8.34 -18.00 10.65
N VAL A 210 -7.46 -17.05 10.29
CA VAL A 210 -6.26 -16.77 11.10
C VAL A 210 -6.69 -15.97 12.32
N PRO A 211 -6.43 -16.47 13.56
CA PRO A 211 -6.76 -15.71 14.76
C PRO A 211 -6.02 -14.37 14.83
N ALA A 212 -6.68 -13.31 15.27
CA ALA A 212 -6.10 -11.96 15.36
C ALA A 212 -4.82 -11.90 16.22
N GLY A 213 -4.66 -12.79 17.19
CA GLY A 213 -3.46 -12.89 18.02
C GLY A 213 -2.30 -13.69 17.39
N MET A 214 -2.52 -14.39 16.27
CA MET A 214 -1.51 -15.26 15.67
C MET A 214 -0.49 -14.45 14.87
N GLY A 215 0.82 -14.70 15.04
CA GLY A 215 1.88 -14.16 14.19
C GLY A 215 2.14 -12.65 14.35
N ASN A 216 1.67 -12.02 15.43
CA ASN A 216 1.79 -10.57 15.59
C ASN A 216 3.22 -10.10 15.83
N LEU A 217 4.03 -10.86 16.60
CA LEU A 217 5.40 -10.45 16.93
C LEU A 217 6.29 -10.22 15.70
N PRO A 218 6.36 -11.12 14.69
CA PRO A 218 7.14 -10.85 13.47
C PRO A 218 6.69 -9.59 12.70
N LEU A 219 5.38 -9.34 12.63
CA LEU A 219 4.84 -8.15 11.97
C LEU A 219 5.21 -6.87 12.73
N ILE A 220 5.07 -6.87 14.06
CA ILE A 220 5.46 -5.77 14.93
C ILE A 220 6.96 -5.49 14.79
N GLN A 221 7.79 -6.51 14.85
CA GLN A 221 9.25 -6.39 14.66
C GLN A 221 9.60 -5.80 13.29
N ARG A 222 8.87 -6.18 12.23
CA ARG A 222 9.02 -5.61 10.88
C ARG A 222 8.72 -4.12 10.90
N ALA A 223 7.63 -3.69 11.53
CA ALA A 223 7.26 -2.29 11.66
C ALA A 223 8.30 -1.47 12.44
N PHE A 224 8.79 -1.97 13.56
CA PHE A 224 9.84 -1.30 14.34
C PHE A 224 11.13 -1.14 13.53
N ARG A 225 11.55 -2.17 12.79
CA ARG A 225 12.72 -2.09 11.91
C ARG A 225 12.54 -1.13 10.73
N SER A 226 11.30 -0.85 10.35
CA SER A 226 10.95 0.08 9.28
C SER A 226 10.95 1.55 9.72
N LEU A 227 11.11 1.83 11.00
CA LEU A 227 11.21 3.20 11.50
C LEU A 227 12.56 3.83 11.14
N PRO A 228 12.58 5.12 10.78
CA PRO A 228 13.83 5.84 10.55
C PRO A 228 14.60 6.05 11.87
N VAL A 229 15.92 6.09 11.78
CA VAL A 229 16.84 6.26 12.92
C VAL A 229 16.64 7.56 13.72
N SER A 230 15.91 8.52 13.15
CA SER A 230 15.57 9.79 13.83
C SER A 230 14.53 9.63 14.95
N ILE A 231 13.84 8.49 14.97
CA ILE A 231 12.81 8.23 16.00
C ILE A 231 13.50 7.83 17.29
N THR A 232 13.24 8.59 18.35
CA THR A 232 13.84 8.38 19.68
C THR A 232 12.80 8.12 20.77
N LYS A 233 11.50 8.32 20.45
CA LYS A 233 10.40 8.03 21.37
C LYS A 233 9.45 7.07 20.70
N LEU A 234 9.28 5.90 21.32
CA LEU A 234 8.47 4.81 20.79
C LEU A 234 7.31 4.50 21.72
N PHE A 235 6.12 4.41 21.16
CA PHE A 235 4.93 3.95 21.84
C PHE A 235 4.28 2.86 21.00
N PHE A 236 3.68 1.88 21.66
CA PHE A 236 2.95 0.81 20.99
C PHE A 236 1.55 0.70 21.59
N ARG A 237 0.55 0.61 20.72
CA ARG A 237 -0.85 0.41 21.08
C ARG A 237 -1.42 -0.75 20.28
N ALA A 238 -2.20 -1.60 20.94
CA ALA A 238 -2.94 -2.67 20.30
C ALA A 238 -4.18 -3.00 21.14
N ASP A 239 -5.14 -3.67 20.54
CA ASP A 239 -6.30 -4.20 21.24
C ASP A 239 -5.97 -5.45 22.06
N SER A 240 -6.97 -6.00 22.76
CA SER A 240 -6.79 -7.19 23.60
C SER A 240 -6.45 -8.47 22.81
N ALA A 241 -6.70 -8.50 21.50
CA ALA A 241 -6.33 -9.64 20.66
C ALA A 241 -4.79 -9.78 20.51
N CYS A 242 -4.05 -8.68 20.69
CA CYS A 242 -2.59 -8.66 20.68
C CYS A 242 -1.97 -8.97 22.06
N TYR A 243 -2.77 -9.33 23.08
CA TYR A 243 -2.27 -9.69 24.41
C TYR A 243 -1.57 -11.05 24.36
N ASP A 244 -0.29 -11.03 24.05
CA ASP A 244 0.59 -12.19 23.94
C ASP A 244 1.86 -11.95 24.78
N GLN A 245 2.23 -12.95 25.60
CA GLN A 245 3.41 -12.84 26.46
C GLN A 245 4.71 -12.68 25.69
N THR A 246 4.82 -13.23 24.48
CA THR A 246 6.01 -13.09 23.66
C THR A 246 6.16 -11.67 23.14
N VAL A 247 5.06 -11.05 22.71
CA VAL A 247 5.02 -9.63 22.33
C VAL A 247 5.38 -8.73 23.51
N LEU A 248 4.76 -8.96 24.67
CA LEU A 248 5.01 -8.15 25.87
C LEU A 248 6.45 -8.25 26.35
N ARG A 249 7.02 -9.46 26.37
CA ARG A 249 8.43 -9.67 26.73
C ARG A 249 9.36 -8.97 25.75
N TRP A 250 9.14 -9.13 24.46
CA TRP A 250 9.96 -8.47 23.45
C TRP A 250 9.92 -6.94 23.59
N LEU A 251 8.73 -6.33 23.74
CA LEU A 251 8.58 -4.89 23.97
C LEU A 251 9.27 -4.41 25.26
N THR A 252 9.28 -5.27 26.32
CA THR A 252 9.88 -4.91 27.60
C THR A 252 11.40 -5.10 27.60
N ASP A 253 11.90 -6.17 26.98
CA ASP A 253 13.31 -6.58 27.09
C ASP A 253 14.19 -5.88 26.06
N GLU A 254 13.69 -5.59 24.85
CA GLU A 254 14.45 -4.99 23.77
C GLU A 254 14.30 -3.46 23.63
N HIS A 255 13.29 -2.88 24.27
CA HIS A 255 12.95 -1.44 24.12
C HIS A 255 12.74 -0.76 25.48
N ARG A 256 13.61 -1.04 26.44
CA ARG A 256 13.55 -0.51 27.80
C ARG A 256 14.05 0.93 28.00
N ASP A 257 14.50 1.60 26.99
CA ASP A 257 15.06 2.96 27.09
C ASP A 257 14.09 4.04 26.64
#